data_58799ddfd46ea571fc376c8a07f9a608
#
_entry.id   58799ddfd46ea571fc376c8a07f9a608
#
_cell.length_a   1.000
_cell.length_b   1.000
_cell.length_c   1.000
_cell.angle_alpha   90.00
_cell.angle_beta   90.00
_cell.angle_gamma   90.00
#
_symmetry.space_group_name_H-M   'P 1'
#
loop_
_entity.id
_entity.type
_entity.pdbx_description
1 polymer ?
#
loop_
_entity_poly.entity_id
_entity_poly.type
_entity_poly.pdbx_seq_one_letter_code
_entity_poly.pdbx_strand_id
1 'polypeptide(L)'
;MHMLLVPAENENGKTYFVLNHYLAQLIREKKIQRFRRSSGWLDVQGDQRKEYSDGYKGRERRISRIVDWSFFSLPIQQQLRRGQSLGAILGEGQKAREIALKLESVAKTNLSVLIQGGTGTGKGVVASILHELSHRKDKPFIRVDCGAIPPTLVESELFGYEKGSFTGAFKSKLGRFQAADGGTVFLDEIANLSLEMQTRLLGFLEERVVDSIGAIRSVKLDVRIVSATNADLADQIRRYQFREDLFYRLNEFEIDMPCLRERSDDIFYLATKFLAMANAELGKNIFGFSEKAIDFLFTYDWTGNIRELKNMIKRAALLAEDVIEGEHLLRNAQKGEPPLSLDCCLENAFLKARPLQEISNMIRTVVERKIIERVYEQSSRNKKKTCEALGINYSTLFRKMKEYSLV
;
A
#
# COMPACT_ATOMS: atom_id res chain seq x y z
N MET A 1 16.93 -3.60 -14.85
CA MET A 1 15.50 -3.88 -14.93
C MET A 1 15.36 -5.35 -15.36
N HIS A 2 15.20 -6.27 -14.40
CA HIS A 2 15.03 -7.69 -14.71
C HIS A 2 13.55 -7.88 -15.09
N MET A 3 13.28 -8.15 -16.37
CA MET A 3 11.92 -8.37 -16.87
C MET A 3 11.32 -9.61 -16.19
N LEU A 4 10.46 -9.40 -15.20
CA LEU A 4 9.61 -10.45 -14.62
C LEU A 4 8.54 -10.89 -15.61
N LEU A 5 8.21 -10.07 -16.61
CA LEU A 5 7.23 -10.29 -17.65
C LEU A 5 7.88 -10.24 -19.03
N VAL A 6 7.42 -11.13 -19.89
CA VAL A 6 7.86 -11.24 -21.29
C VAL A 6 6.68 -10.86 -22.19
N PRO A 7 6.83 -9.85 -23.06
CA PRO A 7 5.82 -9.59 -24.10
C PRO A 7 5.68 -10.82 -25.00
N ALA A 8 4.46 -11.30 -25.18
CA ALA A 8 4.13 -12.44 -26.04
C ALA A 8 2.87 -12.14 -26.84
N GLU A 9 2.79 -12.64 -28.07
CA GLU A 9 1.64 -12.50 -28.94
C GLU A 9 0.96 -13.86 -29.17
N ASN A 10 -0.37 -13.85 -29.14
CA ASN A 10 -1.16 -15.02 -29.50
C ASN A 10 -1.43 -15.11 -31.02
N GLU A 11 -2.18 -16.12 -31.43
CA GLU A 11 -2.57 -16.37 -32.85
C GLU A 11 -3.34 -15.21 -33.51
N ASN A 12 -4.01 -14.39 -32.71
CA ASN A 12 -4.78 -13.23 -33.15
C ASN A 12 -3.97 -11.92 -33.17
N GLY A 13 -2.65 -11.97 -32.97
CA GLY A 13 -1.77 -10.81 -32.91
C GLY A 13 -1.95 -9.95 -31.69
N LYS A 14 -2.67 -10.42 -30.66
CA LYS A 14 -2.88 -9.69 -29.42
C LYS A 14 -1.68 -9.87 -28.51
N THR A 15 -1.11 -8.75 -28.04
CA THR A 15 0.04 -8.72 -27.13
C THR A 15 -0.39 -8.87 -25.67
N TYR A 16 0.32 -9.73 -24.96
CA TYR A 16 0.20 -9.94 -23.52
C TYR A 16 1.57 -9.83 -22.86
N PHE A 17 1.58 -9.45 -21.59
CA PHE A 17 2.80 -9.45 -20.78
C PHE A 17 2.73 -10.62 -19.81
N VAL A 18 3.49 -11.65 -20.10
CA VAL A 18 3.43 -12.97 -19.47
C VAL A 18 4.54 -13.11 -18.44
N LEU A 19 4.21 -13.66 -17.26
CA LEU A 19 5.21 -14.03 -16.27
C LEU A 19 6.19 -15.05 -16.86
N ASN A 20 7.49 -14.77 -16.77
CA ASN A 20 8.54 -15.54 -17.45
C ASN A 20 8.47 -17.07 -17.18
N HIS A 21 8.04 -17.49 -16.00
CA HIS A 21 7.92 -18.91 -15.65
C HIS A 21 6.76 -19.62 -16.37
N TYR A 22 5.74 -18.88 -16.85
CA TYR A 22 4.67 -19.46 -17.67
C TYR A 22 5.00 -19.53 -19.17
N LEU A 23 6.05 -18.83 -19.62
CA LEU A 23 6.38 -18.74 -21.03
C LEU A 23 6.57 -20.11 -21.67
N ALA A 24 7.35 -21.01 -21.04
CA ALA A 24 7.58 -22.35 -21.54
C ALA A 24 6.32 -23.23 -21.59
N GLN A 25 5.40 -23.03 -20.65
CA GLN A 25 4.11 -23.70 -20.63
C GLN A 25 3.23 -23.22 -21.79
N LEU A 26 3.11 -21.90 -21.98
CA LEU A 26 2.29 -21.29 -23.04
C LEU A 26 2.80 -21.63 -24.44
N ILE A 27 4.11 -21.78 -24.61
CA ILE A 27 4.72 -22.29 -25.84
C ILE A 27 4.26 -23.75 -26.11
N ARG A 28 4.33 -24.61 -25.09
CA ARG A 28 3.88 -26.02 -25.21
C ARG A 28 2.38 -26.14 -25.49
N GLU A 29 1.58 -25.29 -24.85
CA GLU A 29 0.12 -25.25 -25.03
C GLU A 29 -0.31 -24.54 -26.31
N LYS A 30 0.64 -24.07 -27.15
CA LYS A 30 0.41 -23.31 -28.41
C LYS A 30 -0.45 -22.04 -28.21
N LYS A 31 -0.46 -21.46 -27.04
CA LYS A 31 -1.23 -20.24 -26.72
C LYS A 31 -0.55 -18.96 -27.20
N ILE A 32 0.76 -18.99 -27.49
CA ILE A 32 1.54 -17.88 -28.04
C ILE A 32 2.28 -18.29 -29.31
N GLN A 33 2.36 -17.36 -30.27
CA GLN A 33 3.08 -17.57 -31.54
C GLN A 33 4.46 -16.95 -31.52
N ARG A 34 4.64 -15.83 -30.82
CA ARG A 34 5.95 -15.17 -30.69
C ARG A 34 6.08 -14.45 -29.35
N PHE A 35 7.31 -14.23 -28.95
CA PHE A 35 7.65 -13.52 -27.70
C PHE A 35 8.89 -12.64 -27.91
N ARG A 36 9.03 -11.60 -27.10
CA ARG A 36 10.10 -10.62 -27.22
C ARG A 36 11.22 -10.91 -26.24
N ARG A 37 12.46 -10.96 -26.75
CA ARG A 37 13.72 -10.96 -25.96
C ARG A 37 14.49 -9.65 -26.18
N SER A 38 15.61 -9.50 -25.52
CA SER A 38 16.55 -8.38 -25.74
C SER A 38 17.00 -8.22 -27.20
N SER A 39 17.03 -9.32 -27.95
CA SER A 39 17.36 -9.39 -29.37
C SER A 39 16.19 -9.10 -30.32
N GLY A 40 14.98 -8.86 -29.83
CA GLY A 40 13.78 -8.64 -30.65
C GLY A 40 12.70 -9.72 -30.47
N TRP A 41 11.72 -9.73 -31.38
CA TRP A 41 10.66 -10.72 -31.42
C TRP A 41 11.17 -12.06 -31.99
N LEU A 42 10.78 -13.17 -31.35
CA LEU A 42 11.11 -14.54 -31.75
C LEU A 42 9.82 -15.31 -32.02
N ASP A 43 9.72 -15.95 -33.18
CA ASP A 43 8.61 -16.83 -33.57
C ASP A 43 8.80 -18.20 -32.93
N VAL A 44 7.75 -18.71 -32.26
CA VAL A 44 7.76 -20.06 -31.66
C VAL A 44 7.92 -21.16 -32.69
N GLN A 45 7.36 -21.01 -33.91
CA GLN A 45 7.46 -22.00 -34.98
C GLN A 45 8.81 -22.06 -35.69
N GLY A 46 9.63 -21.00 -35.60
CA GLY A 46 10.98 -20.95 -36.22
C GLY A 46 12.08 -21.66 -35.44
N ASP A 47 11.86 -21.98 -34.18
CA ASP A 47 12.89 -22.50 -33.28
C ASP A 47 12.71 -24.01 -32.95
N GLN A 48 12.30 -24.82 -33.96
CA GLN A 48 12.16 -26.28 -33.80
C GLN A 48 13.48 -27.05 -33.53
N ARG A 49 14.61 -26.37 -33.33
CA ARG A 49 15.92 -27.02 -33.20
C ARG A 49 16.51 -27.02 -31.77
N LYS A 50 15.83 -26.54 -30.78
CA LYS A 50 16.29 -26.65 -29.38
C LYS A 50 15.17 -27.15 -28.50
N GLU A 51 15.22 -28.44 -28.19
CA GLU A 51 14.49 -29.01 -27.06
C GLU A 51 14.69 -28.10 -25.85
N TYR A 52 13.59 -27.53 -25.38
CA TYR A 52 13.55 -26.87 -24.06
C TYR A 52 13.62 -27.98 -22.99
N SER A 53 14.74 -28.72 -22.98
CA SER A 53 15.11 -29.57 -21.88
C SER A 53 15.66 -28.68 -20.76
N ASP A 54 15.49 -29.09 -19.50
CA ASP A 54 15.94 -28.44 -18.26
C ASP A 54 17.44 -28.08 -18.19
N GLY A 55 18.14 -27.97 -19.32
CA GLY A 55 19.58 -27.90 -19.45
C GLY A 55 20.19 -26.73 -20.23
N TYR A 56 19.51 -25.62 -20.51
CA TYR A 56 20.14 -24.50 -21.23
C TYR A 56 21.24 -23.82 -20.41
N LYS A 57 22.51 -24.09 -20.79
CA LYS A 57 23.75 -23.64 -20.13
C LYS A 57 24.31 -22.33 -20.72
N GLY A 58 23.53 -21.27 -20.92
CA GLY A 58 24.01 -19.95 -21.37
C GLY A 58 24.22 -18.96 -20.21
N ARG A 59 24.89 -17.82 -20.49
CA ARG A 59 25.12 -16.72 -19.55
C ARG A 59 23.86 -16.17 -18.85
N GLU A 60 22.68 -16.53 -19.32
CA GLU A 60 21.36 -16.23 -18.72
C GLU A 60 21.06 -17.04 -17.43
N ARG A 61 21.93 -17.95 -17.00
CA ARG A 61 21.79 -18.70 -15.74
C ARG A 61 21.66 -17.85 -14.46
N ARG A 62 21.90 -16.55 -14.53
CA ARG A 62 21.68 -15.67 -13.36
C ARG A 62 20.25 -15.17 -13.22
N ILE A 63 19.38 -15.38 -14.21
CA ILE A 63 18.02 -14.85 -14.24
C ILE A 63 16.97 -15.94 -13.90
N SER A 64 17.32 -17.21 -14.02
CA SER A 64 16.43 -18.35 -13.68
C SER A 64 16.62 -18.86 -12.23
N ARG A 65 16.86 -18.00 -11.26
CA ARG A 65 16.27 -18.29 -9.97
C ARG A 65 14.78 -18.17 -10.21
N ILE A 66 14.12 -19.31 -10.39
CA ILE A 66 12.68 -19.45 -10.23
C ILE A 66 12.38 -18.70 -8.95
N VAL A 67 11.86 -17.48 -9.07
CA VAL A 67 11.38 -16.76 -7.90
C VAL A 67 10.21 -17.61 -7.47
N ASP A 68 10.40 -18.37 -6.40
CA ASP A 68 9.31 -19.15 -5.83
C ASP A 68 8.30 -18.13 -5.27
N TRP A 69 7.29 -17.84 -6.07
CA TRP A 69 6.27 -16.84 -5.76
C TRP A 69 5.43 -17.23 -4.54
N SER A 70 5.47 -18.52 -4.12
CA SER A 70 4.84 -18.94 -2.86
C SER A 70 5.44 -18.23 -1.66
N PHE A 71 6.70 -17.74 -1.76
CA PHE A 71 7.32 -16.93 -0.72
C PHE A 71 6.58 -15.63 -0.42
N PHE A 72 5.95 -15.01 -1.41
CA PHE A 72 5.25 -13.73 -1.19
C PHE A 72 3.94 -13.89 -0.43
N SER A 73 3.40 -15.11 -0.34
CA SER A 73 2.25 -15.41 0.52
C SER A 73 2.64 -15.57 1.99
N LEU A 74 3.94 -15.74 2.29
CA LEU A 74 4.44 -15.89 3.64
C LEU A 74 4.41 -14.55 4.40
N PRO A 75 4.28 -14.56 5.74
CA PRO A 75 4.51 -13.38 6.57
C PRO A 75 5.89 -12.78 6.28
N ILE A 76 6.00 -11.44 6.35
CA ILE A 76 7.24 -10.70 6.05
C ILE A 76 8.43 -11.21 6.84
N GLN A 77 8.20 -11.55 8.11
CA GLN A 77 9.17 -12.18 8.98
C GLN A 77 9.80 -13.42 8.36
N GLN A 78 8.98 -14.32 7.84
CA GLN A 78 9.47 -15.54 7.18
C GLN A 78 10.15 -15.24 5.84
N GLN A 79 9.71 -14.22 5.11
CA GLN A 79 10.35 -13.79 3.87
C GLN A 79 11.79 -13.33 4.14
N LEU A 80 12.01 -12.47 5.14
CA LEU A 80 13.33 -11.95 5.51
C LEU A 80 14.23 -13.07 6.08
N ARG A 81 13.72 -13.93 6.96
CA ARG A 81 14.48 -15.08 7.52
C ARG A 81 14.92 -16.07 6.45
N ARG A 82 14.21 -16.15 5.32
CA ARG A 82 14.59 -16.95 4.15
C ARG A 82 15.51 -16.23 3.17
N GLY A 83 16.02 -15.03 3.53
CA GLY A 83 17.02 -14.28 2.77
C GLY A 83 16.47 -13.46 1.64
N GLN A 84 15.17 -13.10 1.64
CA GLN A 84 14.66 -12.13 0.67
C GLN A 84 15.23 -10.74 0.94
N SER A 85 15.62 -10.05 -0.13
CA SER A 85 16.10 -8.67 -0.04
C SER A 85 14.96 -7.70 0.27
N LEU A 86 15.28 -6.56 0.89
CA LEU A 86 14.31 -5.49 1.14
C LEU A 86 13.66 -5.00 -0.17
N GLY A 87 14.41 -4.95 -1.26
CA GLY A 87 13.90 -4.62 -2.59
C GLY A 87 12.80 -5.58 -3.04
N ALA A 88 12.95 -6.89 -2.80
CA ALA A 88 11.90 -7.86 -3.12
C ALA A 88 10.61 -7.66 -2.30
N ILE A 89 10.69 -7.03 -1.14
CA ILE A 89 9.53 -6.77 -0.27
C ILE A 89 8.91 -5.41 -0.57
N LEU A 90 9.73 -4.36 -0.65
CA LEU A 90 9.30 -2.96 -0.75
C LEU A 90 9.06 -2.49 -2.19
N GLY A 91 9.82 -3.04 -3.15
CA GLY A 91 9.88 -2.63 -4.54
C GLY A 91 11.30 -2.44 -5.03
N GLU A 92 11.47 -2.26 -6.35
CA GLU A 92 12.79 -2.09 -7.00
C GLU A 92 13.09 -0.65 -7.41
N GLY A 93 12.11 0.26 -7.30
CA GLY A 93 12.24 1.67 -7.65
C GLY A 93 13.17 2.45 -6.72
N GLN A 94 13.52 3.65 -7.14
CA GLN A 94 14.42 4.51 -6.37
C GLN A 94 13.90 4.80 -4.96
N LYS A 95 12.62 5.15 -4.83
CA LYS A 95 11.98 5.43 -3.53
C LYS A 95 12.00 4.22 -2.58
N ALA A 96 11.77 3.01 -3.12
CA ALA A 96 11.87 1.80 -2.31
C ALA A 96 13.28 1.54 -1.80
N ARG A 97 14.31 1.84 -2.59
CA ARG A 97 15.73 1.72 -2.19
C ARG A 97 16.08 2.75 -1.12
N GLU A 98 15.63 3.99 -1.24
CA GLU A 98 15.83 5.04 -0.22
C GLU A 98 15.22 4.61 1.13
N ILE A 99 14.01 4.05 1.11
CA ILE A 99 13.37 3.51 2.32
C ILE A 99 14.19 2.35 2.88
N ALA A 100 14.65 1.42 2.04
CA ALA A 100 15.47 0.29 2.47
C ALA A 100 16.75 0.73 3.20
N LEU A 101 17.45 1.74 2.66
CA LEU A 101 18.65 2.33 3.30
C LEU A 101 18.32 2.97 4.66
N LYS A 102 17.23 3.72 4.77
CA LYS A 102 16.76 4.28 6.05
C LYS A 102 16.48 3.16 7.06
N LEU A 103 15.83 2.08 6.63
CA LEU A 103 15.53 0.93 7.50
C LEU A 103 16.79 0.24 8.00
N GLU A 104 17.76 -0.02 7.14
CA GLU A 104 19.03 -0.65 7.50
C GLU A 104 19.82 0.21 8.50
N SER A 105 19.79 1.53 8.35
CA SER A 105 20.51 2.45 9.25
C SER A 105 19.92 2.48 10.66
N VAL A 106 18.59 2.49 10.80
CA VAL A 106 17.92 2.67 12.10
C VAL A 106 17.53 1.34 12.76
N ALA A 107 17.44 0.24 12.03
CA ALA A 107 16.93 -1.03 12.57
C ALA A 107 17.69 -1.52 13.80
N LYS A 108 19.03 -1.38 13.80
CA LYS A 108 19.92 -1.84 14.89
C LYS A 108 20.03 -0.88 16.06
N THR A 109 19.33 0.25 16.03
CA THR A 109 19.31 1.22 17.15
C THR A 109 18.08 0.99 18.03
N ASN A 110 18.05 1.62 19.19
CA ASN A 110 16.87 1.66 20.07
C ASN A 110 16.04 2.94 19.88
N LEU A 111 16.34 3.76 18.88
CA LEU A 111 15.59 4.99 18.61
C LEU A 111 14.12 4.68 18.35
N SER A 112 13.27 5.58 18.83
CA SER A 112 11.86 5.63 18.45
C SER A 112 11.78 6.00 16.97
N VAL A 113 10.89 5.33 16.21
CA VAL A 113 10.73 5.57 14.78
C VAL A 113 9.31 6.01 14.49
N LEU A 114 9.17 7.16 13.85
CA LEU A 114 7.88 7.63 13.31
C LEU A 114 7.79 7.35 11.82
N ILE A 115 6.75 6.62 11.41
CA ILE A 115 6.47 6.28 10.01
C ILE A 115 5.29 7.13 9.55
N GLN A 116 5.53 8.10 8.67
CA GLN A 116 4.48 8.94 8.11
C GLN A 116 4.13 8.51 6.69
N GLY A 117 2.87 8.72 6.28
CA GLY A 117 2.44 8.47 4.91
C GLY A 117 0.97 8.10 4.79
N GLY A 118 0.42 8.23 3.60
CA GLY A 118 -0.98 8.00 3.30
C GLY A 118 -1.48 6.61 3.70
N THR A 119 -2.79 6.46 3.77
CA THR A 119 -3.41 5.15 4.05
C THR A 119 -3.05 4.15 2.95
N GLY A 120 -2.69 2.93 3.34
CA GLY A 120 -2.38 1.86 2.39
C GLY A 120 -0.98 1.90 1.76
N THR A 121 -0.07 2.79 2.18
CA THR A 121 1.31 2.90 1.67
C THR A 121 2.26 1.81 2.17
N GLY A 122 1.85 1.01 3.17
CA GLY A 122 2.66 -0.09 3.69
C GLY A 122 3.38 0.19 5.00
N LYS A 123 2.96 1.19 5.79
CA LYS A 123 3.56 1.56 7.11
C LYS A 123 3.75 0.36 8.03
N GLY A 124 2.73 -0.51 8.16
CA GLY A 124 2.81 -1.71 8.99
C GLY A 124 3.81 -2.76 8.46
N VAL A 125 4.04 -2.81 7.15
CA VAL A 125 5.09 -3.66 6.53
C VAL A 125 6.46 -3.15 6.96
N VAL A 126 6.69 -1.86 6.87
CA VAL A 126 7.94 -1.20 7.28
C VAL A 126 8.21 -1.41 8.77
N ALA A 127 7.21 -1.28 9.64
CA ALA A 127 7.34 -1.56 11.08
C ALA A 127 7.75 -3.02 11.35
N SER A 128 7.17 -3.97 10.62
CA SER A 128 7.56 -5.39 10.73
C SER A 128 8.99 -5.64 10.27
N ILE A 129 9.42 -4.99 9.18
CA ILE A 129 10.80 -5.06 8.68
C ILE A 129 11.79 -4.50 9.72
N LEU A 130 11.48 -3.34 10.31
CA LEU A 130 12.32 -2.73 11.36
C LEU A 130 12.55 -3.68 12.53
N HIS A 131 11.50 -4.36 12.98
CA HIS A 131 11.62 -5.35 14.05
C HIS A 131 12.51 -6.52 13.64
N GLU A 132 12.29 -7.12 12.46
CA GLU A 132 13.05 -8.28 11.99
C GLU A 132 14.54 -7.99 11.72
N LEU A 133 14.88 -6.76 11.34
CA LEU A 133 16.27 -6.33 11.16
C LEU A 133 16.95 -5.89 12.46
N SER A 134 16.20 -5.78 13.55
CA SER A 134 16.70 -5.30 14.85
C SER A 134 17.35 -6.40 15.67
N HIS A 135 18.03 -6.00 16.75
CA HIS A 135 18.52 -6.93 17.76
C HIS A 135 17.40 -7.63 18.55
N ARG A 136 16.14 -7.16 18.40
CA ARG A 136 14.95 -7.66 19.09
C ARG A 136 14.09 -8.59 18.20
N LYS A 137 14.62 -9.07 17.05
CA LYS A 137 13.88 -9.89 16.05
C LYS A 137 13.25 -11.17 16.62
N ASP A 138 13.83 -11.74 17.67
CA ASP A 138 13.34 -12.96 18.31
C ASP A 138 12.53 -12.66 19.59
N LYS A 139 12.23 -11.40 19.85
CA LYS A 139 11.42 -10.90 20.96
C LYS A 139 10.00 -10.54 20.49
N PRO A 140 9.06 -10.29 21.40
CA PRO A 140 7.69 -9.95 21.01
C PRO A 140 7.61 -8.72 20.09
N PHE A 141 6.76 -8.81 19.06
CA PHE A 141 6.32 -7.69 18.23
C PHE A 141 4.83 -7.49 18.42
N ILE A 142 4.46 -6.48 19.18
CA ILE A 142 3.08 -6.21 19.53
C ILE A 142 2.57 -5.04 18.70
N ARG A 143 1.60 -5.31 17.83
CA ARG A 143 0.92 -4.28 17.05
C ARG A 143 -0.33 -3.81 17.79
N VAL A 144 -0.49 -2.49 17.86
CA VAL A 144 -1.66 -1.81 18.40
C VAL A 144 -2.18 -0.83 17.37
N ASP A 145 -3.41 -1.00 16.94
CA ASP A 145 -4.12 -0.05 16.08
C ASP A 145 -4.91 0.91 16.98
N CYS A 146 -4.39 2.13 17.19
CA CYS A 146 -4.98 3.12 18.07
C CYS A 146 -6.35 3.62 17.57
N GLY A 147 -6.62 3.51 16.26
CA GLY A 147 -7.90 3.89 15.69
C GLY A 147 -8.98 2.81 15.81
N ALA A 148 -8.58 1.54 15.96
CA ALA A 148 -9.52 0.43 16.08
C ALA A 148 -10.02 0.17 17.50
N ILE A 149 -9.31 0.69 18.54
CA ILE A 149 -9.67 0.50 19.94
C ILE A 149 -10.65 1.61 20.37
N PRO A 150 -11.81 1.27 20.95
CA PRO A 150 -12.69 2.28 21.52
C PRO A 150 -11.96 3.19 22.53
N PRO A 151 -12.17 4.53 22.51
CA PRO A 151 -11.43 5.46 23.35
C PRO A 151 -11.45 5.10 24.84
N THR A 152 -12.56 4.57 25.35
CA THR A 152 -12.72 4.14 26.74
C THR A 152 -11.91 2.90 27.12
N LEU A 153 -11.39 2.16 26.15
CA LEU A 153 -10.64 0.92 26.39
C LEU A 153 -9.15 1.06 26.06
N VAL A 154 -8.74 2.14 25.40
CA VAL A 154 -7.34 2.34 24.97
C VAL A 154 -6.38 2.23 26.14
N GLU A 155 -6.71 2.88 27.25
CA GLU A 155 -5.90 2.87 28.47
C GLU A 155 -5.71 1.45 29.01
N SER A 156 -6.79 0.73 29.22
CA SER A 156 -6.78 -0.64 29.75
C SER A 156 -6.09 -1.64 28.79
N GLU A 157 -6.18 -1.43 27.47
CA GLU A 157 -5.48 -2.24 26.49
C GLU A 157 -3.97 -1.97 26.48
N LEU A 158 -3.55 -0.69 26.51
CA LEU A 158 -2.13 -0.32 26.44
C LEU A 158 -1.39 -0.63 27.75
N PHE A 159 -1.96 -0.22 28.90
CA PHE A 159 -1.29 -0.27 30.20
C PHE A 159 -1.72 -1.44 31.09
N GLY A 160 -2.86 -2.06 30.79
CA GLY A 160 -3.41 -3.14 31.60
C GLY A 160 -4.17 -2.65 32.83
N TYR A 161 -4.73 -3.57 33.60
CA TYR A 161 -5.49 -3.29 34.81
C TYR A 161 -5.45 -4.41 35.82
N GLU A 162 -5.58 -4.06 37.09
CA GLU A 162 -5.69 -5.00 38.19
C GLU A 162 -7.15 -5.37 38.49
N LYS A 163 -7.33 -6.54 39.08
CA LYS A 163 -8.66 -6.99 39.54
C LYS A 163 -9.27 -5.98 40.51
N GLY A 164 -10.51 -5.58 40.25
CA GLY A 164 -11.27 -4.65 41.08
C GLY A 164 -11.01 -3.16 40.81
N SER A 165 -10.20 -2.81 39.82
CA SER A 165 -9.86 -1.41 39.47
C SER A 165 -11.05 -0.62 38.91
N PHE A 166 -12.04 -1.29 38.33
CA PHE A 166 -13.31 -0.70 37.86
C PHE A 166 -14.44 -1.73 37.86
N THR A 167 -15.68 -1.28 37.68
CA THR A 167 -16.85 -2.16 37.60
C THR A 167 -16.74 -3.07 36.38
N GLY A 168 -16.59 -4.39 36.62
CA GLY A 168 -16.34 -5.39 35.59
C GLY A 168 -14.90 -5.95 35.52
N ALA A 169 -13.96 -5.41 36.28
CA ALA A 169 -12.59 -5.93 36.37
C ALA A 169 -12.52 -7.19 37.26
N PHE A 170 -13.11 -8.28 36.81
CA PHE A 170 -13.13 -9.56 37.56
C PHE A 170 -11.78 -10.26 37.64
N LYS A 171 -10.86 -9.97 36.71
CA LYS A 171 -9.48 -10.50 36.64
C LYS A 171 -8.52 -9.36 36.26
N SER A 172 -7.25 -9.48 36.65
CA SER A 172 -6.20 -8.62 36.12
C SER A 172 -5.90 -8.96 34.65
N LYS A 173 -5.51 -7.93 33.87
CA LYS A 173 -5.12 -8.07 32.47
C LYS A 173 -3.82 -7.34 32.22
N LEU A 174 -2.81 -8.03 31.66
CA LEU A 174 -1.56 -7.43 31.21
C LEU A 174 -1.80 -6.48 30.03
N GLY A 175 -1.17 -5.30 30.09
CA GLY A 175 -1.19 -4.33 29.01
C GLY A 175 -0.30 -4.73 27.83
N ARG A 176 -0.53 -4.08 26.68
CA ARG A 176 0.26 -4.31 25.45
C ARG A 176 1.75 -3.96 25.65
N PHE A 177 2.06 -2.92 26.42
CA PHE A 177 3.44 -2.58 26.75
C PHE A 177 4.13 -3.66 27.58
N GLN A 178 3.46 -4.20 28.60
CA GLN A 178 3.99 -5.30 29.39
C GLN A 178 4.18 -6.58 28.57
N ALA A 179 3.23 -6.87 27.67
CA ALA A 179 3.33 -8.02 26.77
C ALA A 179 4.49 -7.91 25.76
N ALA A 180 4.98 -6.68 25.53
CA ALA A 180 6.07 -6.38 24.61
C ALA A 180 7.43 -6.25 25.29
N ASP A 181 7.55 -6.56 26.57
CA ASP A 181 8.80 -6.38 27.31
C ASP A 181 9.98 -7.11 26.64
N GLY A 182 11.10 -6.43 26.52
CA GLY A 182 12.28 -6.87 25.76
C GLY A 182 12.13 -6.77 24.23
N GLY A 183 10.93 -6.44 23.72
CA GLY A 183 10.57 -6.46 22.31
C GLY A 183 10.30 -5.08 21.69
N THR A 184 9.30 -5.02 20.83
CA THR A 184 8.90 -3.82 20.09
C THR A 184 7.38 -3.65 20.11
N VAL A 185 6.90 -2.45 20.39
CA VAL A 185 5.50 -2.04 20.19
C VAL A 185 5.40 -1.21 18.92
N PHE A 186 4.47 -1.56 18.07
CA PHE A 186 4.08 -0.79 16.90
C PHE A 186 2.72 -0.15 17.15
N LEU A 187 2.70 1.18 17.28
CA LEU A 187 1.50 2.00 17.46
C LEU A 187 1.05 2.54 16.11
N ASP A 188 0.03 1.89 15.52
CA ASP A 188 -0.53 2.33 14.24
C ASP A 188 -1.60 3.40 14.48
N GLU A 189 -1.67 4.40 13.59
CA GLU A 189 -2.59 5.55 13.66
C GLU A 189 -2.53 6.29 15.00
N ILE A 190 -1.29 6.65 15.43
CA ILE A 190 -1.00 7.29 16.72
C ILE A 190 -1.75 8.62 16.90
N ALA A 191 -2.06 9.32 15.84
CA ALA A 191 -2.81 10.57 15.83
C ALA A 191 -4.24 10.45 16.38
N ASN A 192 -4.78 9.23 16.49
CA ASN A 192 -6.13 8.98 17.02
C ASN A 192 -6.18 8.90 18.56
N LEU A 193 -5.04 8.97 19.25
CA LEU A 193 -5.01 9.00 20.71
C LEU A 193 -5.55 10.32 21.28
N SER A 194 -6.37 10.25 22.34
CA SER A 194 -6.80 11.41 23.08
C SER A 194 -5.62 12.12 23.76
N LEU A 195 -5.72 13.41 24.03
CA LEU A 195 -4.66 14.18 24.72
C LEU A 195 -4.27 13.59 26.08
N GLU A 196 -5.23 13.01 26.78
CA GLU A 196 -4.97 12.29 28.03
C GLU A 196 -4.08 11.07 27.81
N MET A 197 -4.39 10.27 26.79
CA MET A 197 -3.58 9.10 26.43
C MET A 197 -2.21 9.47 25.90
N GLN A 198 -2.11 10.59 25.16
CA GLN A 198 -0.83 11.14 24.72
C GLN A 198 0.06 11.53 25.93
N THR A 199 -0.53 12.12 26.98
CA THR A 199 0.20 12.45 28.22
C THR A 199 0.73 11.19 28.92
N ARG A 200 -0.08 10.14 29.03
CA ARG A 200 0.35 8.87 29.63
C ARG A 200 1.44 8.17 28.80
N LEU A 201 1.30 8.21 27.47
CA LEU A 201 2.31 7.66 26.58
C LEU A 201 3.64 8.40 26.70
N LEU A 202 3.62 9.73 26.81
CA LEU A 202 4.81 10.54 27.03
C LEU A 202 5.52 10.13 28.34
N GLY A 203 4.80 10.03 29.47
CA GLY A 203 5.37 9.54 30.73
C GLY A 203 6.04 8.17 30.59
N PHE A 204 5.40 7.23 29.88
CA PHE A 204 6.02 5.93 29.58
C PHE A 204 7.30 6.05 28.74
N LEU A 205 7.32 6.91 27.73
CA LEU A 205 8.49 7.10 26.88
C LEU A 205 9.68 7.70 27.62
N GLU A 206 9.42 8.53 28.63
CA GLU A 206 10.45 9.18 29.44
C GLU A 206 10.97 8.25 30.54
N GLU A 207 10.09 7.64 31.32
CA GLU A 207 10.45 6.88 32.51
C GLU A 207 10.67 5.40 32.25
N ARG A 208 10.11 4.88 31.14
CA ARG A 208 10.10 3.44 30.82
C ARG A 208 9.39 2.60 31.89
N VAL A 209 8.42 3.20 32.55
CA VAL A 209 7.65 2.60 33.64
C VAL A 209 6.17 2.58 33.25
N VAL A 210 5.50 1.48 33.57
CA VAL A 210 4.06 1.30 33.34
C VAL A 210 3.35 1.11 34.67
N ASP A 211 2.30 1.90 34.82
CA ASP A 211 1.33 1.76 35.93
C ASP A 211 0.03 1.18 35.34
N SER A 212 -0.28 -0.07 35.65
CA SER A 212 -1.58 -0.64 35.32
C SER A 212 -2.70 0.06 36.12
N ILE A 213 -3.90 0.15 35.54
CA ILE A 213 -5.03 0.78 36.25
C ILE A 213 -5.30 0.05 37.54
N GLY A 214 -5.26 0.79 38.67
CA GLY A 214 -5.44 0.25 40.03
C GLY A 214 -4.24 -0.50 40.59
N ALA A 215 -3.09 -0.51 39.91
CA ALA A 215 -1.87 -1.11 40.44
C ALA A 215 -1.23 -0.21 41.53
N ILE A 216 -0.63 -0.87 42.55
CA ILE A 216 0.13 -0.21 43.61
C ILE A 216 1.62 -0.08 43.24
N ARG A 217 2.07 -0.91 42.29
CA ARG A 217 3.48 -1.00 41.90
C ARG A 217 3.66 -0.72 40.42
N SER A 218 4.59 0.14 40.11
CA SER A 218 5.08 0.45 38.79
C SER A 218 6.00 -0.67 38.25
N VAL A 219 5.92 -0.97 36.97
CA VAL A 219 6.77 -1.97 36.33
C VAL A 219 7.66 -1.30 35.27
N LYS A 220 8.99 -1.44 35.45
CA LYS A 220 9.96 -0.93 34.46
C LYS A 220 10.04 -1.89 33.28
N LEU A 221 9.96 -1.37 32.05
CA LEU A 221 9.95 -2.16 30.82
C LEU A 221 11.03 -1.67 29.86
N ASP A 222 11.59 -2.60 29.10
CA ASP A 222 12.50 -2.31 27.99
C ASP A 222 11.80 -2.56 26.64
N VAL A 223 11.11 -1.56 26.11
CA VAL A 223 10.33 -1.68 24.88
C VAL A 223 10.81 -0.65 23.86
N ARG A 224 11.10 -1.10 22.63
CA ARG A 224 11.32 -0.22 21.49
C ARG A 224 9.97 0.24 20.93
N ILE A 225 9.84 1.55 20.62
CA ILE A 225 8.60 2.11 20.06
C ILE A 225 8.80 2.41 18.58
N VAL A 226 7.83 1.93 17.78
CA VAL A 226 7.64 2.30 16.39
C VAL A 226 6.23 2.83 16.28
N SER A 227 6.04 4.03 15.77
CA SER A 227 4.72 4.66 15.60
C SER A 227 4.44 4.96 14.13
N ALA A 228 3.16 4.96 13.75
CA ALA A 228 2.76 5.31 12.39
C ALA A 228 1.51 6.20 12.39
N THR A 229 1.42 7.05 11.38
CA THR A 229 0.25 7.89 11.16
C THR A 229 0.05 8.23 9.68
N ASN A 230 -1.19 8.47 9.29
CA ASN A 230 -1.55 9.08 8.00
C ASN A 230 -1.90 10.57 8.13
N ALA A 231 -1.96 11.10 9.35
CA ALA A 231 -2.28 12.48 9.62
C ALA A 231 -1.03 13.36 9.54
N ASP A 232 -1.22 14.62 9.17
CA ASP A 232 -0.22 15.68 9.33
C ASP A 232 -0.16 16.08 10.82
N LEU A 233 0.85 15.55 11.53
CA LEU A 233 1.04 15.84 12.95
C LEU A 233 1.39 17.31 13.20
N ALA A 234 2.08 17.99 12.28
CA ALA A 234 2.38 19.41 12.42
C ALA A 234 1.10 20.26 12.40
N ASP A 235 0.12 19.90 11.55
CA ASP A 235 -1.19 20.53 11.55
C ASP A 235 -1.99 20.22 12.82
N GLN A 236 -1.94 18.99 13.33
CA GLN A 236 -2.60 18.60 14.58
C GLN A 236 -2.00 19.31 15.80
N ILE A 237 -0.68 19.51 15.84
CA ILE A 237 -0.01 20.29 16.90
C ILE A 237 -0.52 21.75 16.88
N ARG A 238 -0.58 22.37 15.70
CA ARG A 238 -1.15 23.73 15.55
C ARG A 238 -2.59 23.85 16.03
N ARG A 239 -3.37 22.78 15.90
CA ARG A 239 -4.77 22.72 16.35
C ARG A 239 -4.94 22.24 17.78
N TYR A 240 -3.85 22.04 18.52
CA TYR A 240 -3.86 21.49 19.88
C TYR A 240 -4.54 20.11 20.01
N GLN A 241 -4.49 19.30 18.94
CA GLN A 241 -5.01 17.93 18.92
C GLN A 241 -3.92 16.89 19.16
N PHE A 242 -2.65 17.26 18.99
CA PHE A 242 -1.49 16.44 19.28
C PHE A 242 -0.46 17.26 20.07
N ARG A 243 0.17 16.63 21.07
CA ARG A 243 1.17 17.28 21.91
C ARG A 243 2.51 17.38 21.21
N GLU A 244 3.12 18.53 21.25
CA GLU A 244 4.42 18.80 20.65
C GLU A 244 5.56 18.02 21.33
N ASP A 245 5.52 17.90 22.67
CA ASP A 245 6.52 17.16 23.45
C ASP A 245 6.50 15.65 23.08
N LEU A 246 5.33 15.05 22.95
CA LEU A 246 5.18 13.67 22.50
C LEU A 246 5.68 13.49 21.06
N PHE A 247 5.42 14.44 20.16
CA PHE A 247 5.91 14.38 18.79
C PHE A 247 7.43 14.27 18.75
N TYR A 248 8.18 15.14 19.46
CA TYR A 248 9.64 15.07 19.49
C TYR A 248 10.17 13.76 20.09
N ARG A 249 9.45 13.17 21.03
CA ARG A 249 9.84 11.91 21.66
C ARG A 249 9.58 10.69 20.79
N LEU A 250 8.57 10.75 19.92
CA LEU A 250 8.27 9.70 18.92
C LEU A 250 9.11 9.85 17.65
N ASN A 251 9.45 11.08 17.26
CA ASN A 251 10.17 11.42 16.04
C ASN A 251 11.68 11.56 16.24
N GLU A 252 12.31 10.58 16.91
CA GLU A 252 13.78 10.52 16.97
C GLU A 252 14.37 10.11 15.61
N PHE A 253 13.62 9.35 14.81
CA PHE A 253 13.94 9.03 13.43
C PHE A 253 12.67 8.95 12.59
N GLU A 254 12.69 9.59 11.41
CA GLU A 254 11.52 9.69 10.54
C GLU A 254 11.66 8.88 9.26
N ILE A 255 10.59 8.17 8.92
CA ILE A 255 10.47 7.44 7.64
C ILE A 255 9.20 7.88 6.95
N ASP A 256 9.36 8.61 5.83
CA ASP A 256 8.26 8.99 4.97
C ASP A 256 7.94 7.89 3.97
N MET A 257 6.68 7.49 3.93
CA MET A 257 6.16 6.51 2.99
C MET A 257 5.49 7.23 1.82
N PRO A 258 6.13 7.26 0.65
CA PRO A 258 5.56 7.92 -0.52
C PRO A 258 4.28 7.24 -0.97
N CYS A 259 3.36 8.03 -1.55
CA CYS A 259 2.19 7.50 -2.23
C CYS A 259 2.61 6.64 -3.43
N LEU A 260 1.77 5.67 -3.79
CA LEU A 260 2.09 4.74 -4.88
C LEU A 260 2.29 5.47 -6.22
N ARG A 261 1.56 6.57 -6.44
CA ARG A 261 1.73 7.45 -7.60
C ARG A 261 3.13 8.07 -7.70
N GLU A 262 3.77 8.36 -6.56
CA GLU A 262 5.14 8.95 -6.51
C GLU A 262 6.24 7.91 -6.72
N ARG A 263 5.86 6.63 -6.76
CA ARG A 263 6.74 5.49 -6.98
C ARG A 263 6.22 4.61 -8.12
N SER A 264 5.90 5.23 -9.24
CA SER A 264 5.33 4.58 -10.43
C SER A 264 6.17 3.39 -10.93
N ASP A 265 7.50 3.45 -10.76
CA ASP A 265 8.43 2.35 -11.10
C ASP A 265 8.11 1.04 -10.35
N ASP A 266 7.47 1.14 -9.18
CA ASP A 266 7.13 -0.01 -8.36
C ASP A 266 5.74 -0.58 -8.66
N ILE A 267 4.86 0.17 -9.34
CA ILE A 267 3.47 -0.25 -9.59
C ILE A 267 3.43 -1.60 -10.27
N PHE A 268 4.18 -1.73 -11.36
CA PHE A 268 4.19 -2.93 -12.16
C PHE A 268 4.80 -4.13 -11.43
N TYR A 269 5.89 -3.91 -10.71
CA TYR A 269 6.53 -4.90 -9.86
C TYR A 269 5.55 -5.41 -8.78
N LEU A 270 4.89 -4.49 -8.07
CA LEU A 270 3.93 -4.83 -7.04
C LEU A 270 2.69 -5.53 -7.60
N ALA A 271 2.17 -5.09 -8.76
CA ALA A 271 1.05 -5.75 -9.45
C ALA A 271 1.38 -7.19 -9.79
N THR A 272 2.57 -7.45 -10.33
CA THR A 272 3.07 -8.80 -10.66
C THR A 272 3.18 -9.67 -9.42
N LYS A 273 3.74 -9.13 -8.33
CA LYS A 273 3.83 -9.79 -7.03
C LYS A 273 2.45 -10.15 -6.47
N PHE A 274 1.49 -9.22 -6.54
CA PHE A 274 0.13 -9.47 -6.06
C PHE A 274 -0.64 -10.45 -6.94
N LEU A 275 -0.37 -10.49 -8.24
CA LEU A 275 -0.92 -11.51 -9.12
C LEU A 275 -0.41 -12.91 -8.73
N ALA A 276 0.87 -13.06 -8.47
CA ALA A 276 1.44 -14.33 -8.03
C ALA A 276 0.84 -14.78 -6.68
N MET A 277 0.67 -13.85 -5.72
CA MET A 277 -0.01 -14.12 -4.46
C MET A 277 -1.48 -14.53 -4.67
N ALA A 278 -2.20 -13.84 -5.57
CA ALA A 278 -3.58 -14.15 -5.89
C ALA A 278 -3.71 -15.53 -6.54
N ASN A 279 -2.80 -15.89 -7.45
CA ASN A 279 -2.76 -17.22 -8.06
C ASN A 279 -2.61 -18.32 -7.00
N ALA A 280 -1.66 -18.16 -6.08
CA ALA A 280 -1.43 -19.11 -5.00
C ALA A 280 -2.64 -19.25 -4.06
N GLU A 281 -3.29 -18.12 -3.72
CA GLU A 281 -4.44 -18.09 -2.80
C GLU A 281 -5.72 -18.66 -3.45
N LEU A 282 -5.94 -18.36 -4.75
CA LEU A 282 -7.16 -18.73 -5.49
C LEU A 282 -7.04 -20.08 -6.21
N GLY A 283 -5.86 -20.70 -6.21
CA GLY A 283 -5.59 -21.91 -6.98
C GLY A 283 -5.70 -21.71 -8.51
N LYS A 284 -5.40 -20.48 -8.98
CA LYS A 284 -5.46 -20.11 -10.40
C LYS A 284 -4.07 -20.00 -11.02
N ASN A 285 -4.03 -20.02 -12.35
CA ASN A 285 -2.81 -19.89 -13.15
C ASN A 285 -2.95 -18.74 -14.15
N ILE A 286 -3.20 -17.52 -13.65
CA ILE A 286 -3.25 -16.33 -14.49
C ILE A 286 -1.82 -15.96 -14.89
N PHE A 287 -1.55 -15.91 -16.23
CA PHE A 287 -0.18 -15.79 -16.73
C PHE A 287 0.37 -14.36 -16.67
N GLY A 288 -0.50 -13.32 -16.66
CA GLY A 288 -0.05 -11.93 -16.72
C GLY A 288 -1.16 -10.94 -17.00
N PHE A 289 -0.79 -9.88 -17.73
CA PHE A 289 -1.63 -8.72 -18.00
C PHE A 289 -1.71 -8.43 -19.49
N SER A 290 -2.87 -7.98 -19.99
CA SER A 290 -2.98 -7.40 -21.31
C SER A 290 -2.35 -6.00 -21.36
N GLU A 291 -2.06 -5.51 -22.57
CA GLU A 291 -1.54 -4.14 -22.78
C GLU A 291 -2.48 -3.09 -22.17
N LYS A 292 -3.79 -3.20 -22.39
CA LYS A 292 -4.80 -2.31 -21.79
C LYS A 292 -4.81 -2.37 -20.25
N ALA A 293 -4.54 -3.52 -19.67
CA ALA A 293 -4.43 -3.64 -18.22
C ALA A 293 -3.18 -2.92 -17.68
N ILE A 294 -2.06 -3.01 -18.42
CA ILE A 294 -0.83 -2.29 -18.05
C ILE A 294 -1.02 -0.78 -18.17
N ASP A 295 -1.61 -0.30 -19.25
CA ASP A 295 -1.92 1.13 -19.42
C ASP A 295 -2.78 1.64 -18.25
N PHE A 296 -3.79 0.86 -17.86
CA PHE A 296 -4.60 1.18 -16.69
C PHE A 296 -3.77 1.27 -15.41
N LEU A 297 -2.88 0.31 -15.16
CA LEU A 297 -2.04 0.30 -13.95
C LEU A 297 -1.18 1.57 -13.81
N PHE A 298 -0.69 2.12 -14.93
CA PHE A 298 0.14 3.34 -14.92
C PHE A 298 -0.67 4.64 -14.94
N THR A 299 -1.90 4.63 -15.42
CA THR A 299 -2.73 5.83 -15.53
C THR A 299 -3.66 6.04 -14.34
N TYR A 300 -3.90 5.02 -13.54
CA TYR A 300 -4.78 5.09 -12.39
C TYR A 300 -4.11 5.79 -11.20
N ASP A 301 -4.85 6.61 -10.44
CA ASP A 301 -4.30 7.48 -9.38
C ASP A 301 -3.90 6.78 -8.08
N TRP A 302 -4.37 5.55 -7.85
CA TRP A 302 -4.07 4.73 -6.67
C TRP A 302 -4.26 5.46 -5.34
N THR A 303 -5.40 6.11 -5.13
CA THR A 303 -5.70 6.86 -3.90
C THR A 303 -5.61 6.01 -2.62
N GLY A 304 -5.97 4.72 -2.71
CA GLY A 304 -5.80 3.73 -1.64
C GLY A 304 -4.43 3.02 -1.63
N ASN A 305 -3.49 3.52 -2.47
CA ASN A 305 -2.09 3.07 -2.53
C ASN A 305 -1.94 1.55 -2.75
N ILE A 306 -0.95 0.93 -2.08
CA ILE A 306 -0.62 -0.50 -2.22
C ILE A 306 -1.77 -1.40 -1.76
N ARG A 307 -2.57 -0.96 -0.78
CA ARG A 307 -3.74 -1.72 -0.32
C ARG A 307 -4.80 -1.82 -1.41
N GLU A 308 -5.05 -0.74 -2.13
CA GLU A 308 -5.97 -0.71 -3.26
C GLU A 308 -5.46 -1.56 -4.43
N LEU A 309 -4.19 -1.39 -4.81
CA LEU A 309 -3.55 -2.19 -5.86
C LEU A 309 -3.67 -3.69 -5.57
N LYS A 310 -3.31 -4.12 -4.37
CA LYS A 310 -3.41 -5.54 -3.94
C LYS A 310 -4.84 -6.07 -4.08
N ASN A 311 -5.82 -5.31 -3.60
CA ASN A 311 -7.23 -5.72 -3.64
C ASN A 311 -7.76 -5.75 -5.07
N MET A 312 -7.37 -4.78 -5.90
CA MET A 312 -7.79 -4.71 -7.31
C MET A 312 -7.23 -5.89 -8.10
N ILE A 313 -5.94 -6.19 -7.98
CA ILE A 313 -5.31 -7.34 -8.65
C ILE A 313 -5.95 -8.65 -8.20
N LYS A 314 -6.20 -8.84 -6.90
CA LYS A 314 -6.85 -10.05 -6.38
C LYS A 314 -8.25 -10.24 -6.96
N ARG A 315 -9.06 -9.17 -7.04
CA ARG A 315 -10.40 -9.22 -7.64
C ARG A 315 -10.35 -9.47 -9.15
N ALA A 316 -9.40 -8.82 -9.84
CA ALA A 316 -9.20 -9.04 -11.28
C ALA A 316 -8.78 -10.49 -11.57
N ALA A 317 -7.87 -11.05 -10.77
CA ALA A 317 -7.46 -12.45 -10.87
C ALA A 317 -8.63 -13.44 -10.62
N LEU A 318 -9.57 -13.09 -9.72
CA LEU A 318 -10.77 -13.90 -9.49
C LEU A 318 -11.65 -14.00 -10.76
N LEU A 319 -11.77 -12.90 -11.51
CA LEU A 319 -12.62 -12.79 -12.71
C LEU A 319 -11.91 -13.28 -13.97
N ALA A 320 -10.59 -13.18 -14.03
CA ALA A 320 -9.80 -13.58 -15.19
C ALA A 320 -9.74 -15.11 -15.33
N GLU A 321 -9.66 -15.59 -16.57
CA GLU A 321 -9.41 -16.99 -16.88
C GLU A 321 -7.91 -17.25 -17.06
N ASP A 322 -7.29 -16.61 -18.03
CA ASP A 322 -5.89 -16.79 -18.41
C ASP A 322 -5.04 -15.52 -18.14
N VAL A 323 -5.59 -14.34 -18.42
CA VAL A 323 -4.89 -13.04 -18.37
C VAL A 323 -5.79 -11.98 -17.75
N ILE A 324 -5.21 -11.06 -16.98
CA ILE A 324 -5.93 -9.88 -16.50
C ILE A 324 -6.09 -8.89 -17.65
N GLU A 325 -7.32 -8.68 -18.09
CA GLU A 325 -7.69 -7.68 -19.08
C GLU A 325 -8.01 -6.33 -18.42
N GLY A 326 -7.91 -5.24 -19.20
CA GLY A 326 -8.26 -3.90 -18.69
C GLY A 326 -9.67 -3.82 -18.10
N GLU A 327 -10.64 -4.56 -18.67
CA GLU A 327 -12.02 -4.62 -18.17
C GLU A 327 -12.12 -5.22 -16.76
N HIS A 328 -11.27 -6.20 -16.43
CA HIS A 328 -11.24 -6.80 -15.09
C HIS A 328 -10.81 -5.76 -14.02
N LEU A 329 -9.96 -4.80 -14.38
CA LEU A 329 -9.53 -3.72 -13.51
C LEU A 329 -10.59 -2.60 -13.44
N LEU A 330 -11.16 -2.20 -14.59
CA LEU A 330 -12.18 -1.16 -14.68
C LEU A 330 -13.46 -1.49 -13.91
N ARG A 331 -13.98 -2.73 -13.99
CA ARG A 331 -15.16 -3.17 -13.21
C ARG A 331 -14.93 -3.06 -11.70
N ASN A 332 -13.69 -3.11 -11.27
CA ASN A 332 -13.32 -2.98 -9.86
C ASN A 332 -13.12 -1.52 -9.43
N ALA A 333 -12.67 -0.65 -10.33
CA ALA A 333 -12.54 0.78 -10.10
C ALA A 333 -13.91 1.48 -9.92
N GLN A 334 -14.97 0.95 -10.55
CA GLN A 334 -16.34 1.52 -10.47
C GLN A 334 -17.05 1.36 -9.12
N LYS A 335 -16.45 0.64 -8.16
CA LYS A 335 -16.96 0.56 -6.77
C LYS A 335 -16.29 1.59 -5.82
N GLY A 336 -15.17 2.18 -6.23
CA GLY A 336 -14.67 3.45 -5.71
C GLY A 336 -14.84 4.46 -6.84
N GLU A 337 -15.10 5.72 -6.59
CA GLU A 337 -15.33 6.74 -7.63
C GLU A 337 -14.36 6.57 -8.81
N PRO A 338 -14.83 6.50 -10.06
CA PRO A 338 -13.94 6.26 -11.21
C PRO A 338 -12.94 7.40 -11.33
N PRO A 339 -11.71 7.13 -11.80
CA PRO A 339 -10.80 8.20 -12.18
C PRO A 339 -11.55 9.07 -13.20
N LEU A 340 -11.71 10.35 -12.87
CA LEU A 340 -12.46 11.33 -13.67
C LEU A 340 -11.63 11.72 -14.90
N SER A 341 -11.30 10.76 -15.78
CA SER A 341 -10.74 11.04 -17.08
C SER A 341 -11.86 11.09 -18.12
N LEU A 342 -11.74 12.03 -19.04
CA LEU A 342 -12.72 12.22 -20.12
C LEU A 342 -12.84 10.95 -20.96
N ASP A 343 -11.72 10.28 -21.22
CA ASP A 343 -11.62 9.04 -22.01
C ASP A 343 -12.34 7.88 -21.33
N CYS A 344 -12.18 7.71 -20.02
CA CYS A 344 -12.89 6.69 -19.24
C CYS A 344 -14.42 6.93 -19.22
N CYS A 345 -14.86 8.18 -19.18
CA CYS A 345 -16.27 8.53 -19.26
C CYS A 345 -16.84 8.22 -20.66
N LEU A 346 -16.09 8.46 -21.73
CA LEU A 346 -16.47 8.16 -23.08
C LEU A 346 -16.54 6.65 -23.34
N GLU A 347 -15.51 5.88 -22.93
CA GLU A 347 -15.51 4.42 -23.09
C GLU A 347 -16.66 3.76 -22.29
N ASN A 348 -16.90 4.18 -21.05
CA ASN A 348 -18.05 3.68 -20.27
C ASN A 348 -19.40 4.02 -20.90
N ALA A 349 -19.50 5.17 -21.57
CA ALA A 349 -20.70 5.59 -22.25
C ALA A 349 -20.98 4.74 -23.49
N PHE A 350 -19.93 4.42 -24.26
CA PHE A 350 -20.03 3.55 -25.44
C PHE A 350 -20.35 2.10 -25.07
N LEU A 351 -19.69 1.55 -24.03
CA LEU A 351 -19.90 0.17 -23.58
C LEU A 351 -21.30 -0.09 -23.01
N LYS A 352 -21.98 0.92 -22.45
CA LYS A 352 -23.30 0.77 -21.81
C LYS A 352 -24.46 1.26 -22.63
N ALA A 353 -24.25 1.67 -23.93
CA ALA A 353 -25.26 2.20 -24.83
C ALA A 353 -26.19 3.23 -24.14
N ARG A 354 -25.63 4.19 -23.40
CA ARG A 354 -26.41 5.20 -22.68
C ARG A 354 -26.94 6.28 -23.59
N PRO A 355 -28.10 6.89 -23.28
CA PRO A 355 -28.61 8.03 -24.03
C PRO A 355 -27.61 9.19 -24.08
N LEU A 356 -27.48 9.87 -25.22
CA LEU A 356 -26.55 10.97 -25.45
C LEU A 356 -26.62 12.07 -24.36
N GLN A 357 -27.82 12.33 -23.85
CA GLN A 357 -28.06 13.31 -22.79
C GLN A 357 -27.38 12.93 -21.47
N GLU A 358 -27.39 11.66 -21.09
CA GLU A 358 -26.70 11.16 -19.89
C GLU A 358 -25.19 11.25 -20.05
N ILE A 359 -24.68 10.90 -21.22
CA ILE A 359 -23.26 11.01 -21.56
C ILE A 359 -22.78 12.46 -21.47
N SER A 360 -23.55 13.37 -22.07
CA SER A 360 -23.26 14.82 -22.05
C SER A 360 -23.22 15.37 -20.61
N ASN A 361 -24.19 14.98 -19.77
CA ASN A 361 -24.23 15.40 -18.36
C ASN A 361 -23.06 14.82 -17.56
N MET A 362 -22.67 13.57 -17.78
CA MET A 362 -21.52 12.96 -17.12
C MET A 362 -20.23 13.69 -17.49
N ILE A 363 -19.97 13.93 -18.78
CA ILE A 363 -18.80 14.65 -19.27
C ILE A 363 -18.75 16.06 -18.67
N ARG A 364 -19.88 16.76 -18.69
CA ARG A 364 -20.00 18.10 -18.12
C ARG A 364 -19.63 18.13 -16.64
N THR A 365 -20.13 17.19 -15.85
CA THR A 365 -19.83 17.07 -14.40
C THR A 365 -18.34 16.86 -14.15
N VAL A 366 -17.71 15.98 -14.93
CA VAL A 366 -16.27 15.70 -14.83
C VAL A 366 -15.41 16.91 -15.16
N VAL A 367 -15.73 17.59 -16.27
CA VAL A 367 -15.00 18.76 -16.72
C VAL A 367 -15.16 19.92 -15.73
N GLU A 368 -16.39 20.20 -15.29
CA GLU A 368 -16.67 21.26 -14.32
C GLU A 368 -15.95 21.03 -12.99
N ARG A 369 -15.96 19.79 -12.46
CA ARG A 369 -15.23 19.44 -11.24
C ARG A 369 -13.74 19.73 -11.36
N LYS A 370 -13.09 19.23 -12.43
CA LYS A 370 -11.64 19.46 -12.67
C LYS A 370 -11.28 20.93 -12.82
N ILE A 371 -12.11 21.69 -13.52
CA ILE A 371 -11.90 23.14 -13.69
C ILE A 371 -11.98 23.84 -12.34
N ILE A 372 -13.03 23.57 -11.55
CA ILE A 372 -13.23 24.20 -10.24
C ILE A 372 -12.08 23.85 -9.30
N GLU A 373 -11.69 22.58 -9.22
CA GLU A 373 -10.60 22.09 -8.39
C GLU A 373 -9.26 22.79 -8.75
N ARG A 374 -8.91 22.82 -10.03
CA ARG A 374 -7.65 23.42 -10.51
C ARG A 374 -7.62 24.94 -10.27
N VAL A 375 -8.70 25.66 -10.56
CA VAL A 375 -8.76 27.11 -10.34
C VAL A 375 -8.79 27.43 -8.84
N TYR A 376 -9.43 26.60 -8.02
CA TYR A 376 -9.43 26.75 -6.56
C TYR A 376 -8.03 26.59 -5.97
N GLU A 377 -7.27 25.59 -6.42
CA GLU A 377 -5.85 25.39 -6.02
C GLU A 377 -4.98 26.56 -6.50
N GLN A 378 -5.07 26.99 -7.76
CA GLN A 378 -4.34 28.14 -8.30
C GLN A 378 -4.68 29.46 -7.59
N SER A 379 -5.88 29.58 -7.07
CA SER A 379 -6.32 30.74 -6.28
C SER A 379 -5.91 30.66 -4.81
N SER A 380 -4.97 29.78 -4.44
CA SER A 380 -4.54 29.54 -3.06
C SER A 380 -5.71 29.21 -2.12
N ARG A 381 -6.67 28.43 -2.62
CA ARG A 381 -7.92 28.01 -1.94
C ARG A 381 -8.81 29.19 -1.49
N ASN A 382 -8.71 30.31 -2.19
CA ASN A 382 -9.54 31.49 -1.91
C ASN A 382 -10.82 31.48 -2.77
N LYS A 383 -11.97 31.20 -2.15
CA LYS A 383 -13.25 31.09 -2.83
C LYS A 383 -13.66 32.35 -3.61
N LYS A 384 -13.32 33.53 -3.10
CA LYS A 384 -13.67 34.82 -3.77
C LYS A 384 -12.89 35.00 -5.07
N LYS A 385 -11.56 34.74 -5.04
CA LYS A 385 -10.72 34.79 -6.24
C LYS A 385 -11.12 33.70 -7.24
N THR A 386 -11.53 32.52 -6.76
CA THR A 386 -12.02 31.45 -7.61
C THR A 386 -13.32 31.83 -8.34
N CYS A 387 -14.23 32.51 -7.65
CA CYS A 387 -15.46 33.05 -8.28
C CYS A 387 -15.13 34.04 -9.38
N GLU A 388 -14.21 34.96 -9.13
CA GLU A 388 -13.75 35.96 -10.10
C GLU A 388 -13.12 35.31 -11.32
N ALA A 389 -12.22 34.32 -11.11
CA ALA A 389 -11.54 33.62 -12.18
C ALA A 389 -12.48 32.74 -13.03
N LEU A 390 -13.50 32.15 -12.43
CA LEU A 390 -14.49 31.30 -13.12
C LEU A 390 -15.70 32.09 -13.66
N GLY A 391 -15.83 33.37 -13.36
CA GLY A 391 -16.97 34.19 -13.78
C GLY A 391 -18.33 33.74 -13.19
N ILE A 392 -18.31 33.09 -12.00
CA ILE A 392 -19.52 32.58 -11.33
C ILE A 392 -19.72 33.24 -9.97
N ASN A 393 -20.97 33.30 -9.52
CA ASN A 393 -21.26 33.86 -8.20
C ASN A 393 -20.96 32.87 -7.07
N TYR A 394 -20.79 33.38 -5.85
CA TYR A 394 -20.37 32.61 -4.68
C TYR A 394 -21.34 31.45 -4.34
N SER A 395 -22.64 31.67 -4.48
CA SER A 395 -23.66 30.66 -4.20
C SER A 395 -23.57 29.49 -5.18
N THR A 396 -23.30 29.77 -6.47
CA THR A 396 -23.10 28.74 -7.49
C THR A 396 -21.81 27.95 -7.25
N LEU A 397 -20.72 28.64 -6.92
CA LEU A 397 -19.46 27.96 -6.57
C LEU A 397 -19.65 27.05 -5.36
N PHE A 398 -20.26 27.57 -4.28
CA PHE A 398 -20.46 26.81 -3.05
C PHE A 398 -21.32 25.56 -3.26
N ARG A 399 -22.43 25.70 -4.01
CA ARG A 399 -23.30 24.57 -4.36
C ARG A 399 -22.56 23.51 -5.15
N LYS A 400 -21.79 23.91 -6.18
CA LYS A 400 -21.00 22.99 -7.01
C LYS A 400 -19.86 22.34 -6.23
N MET A 401 -19.16 23.08 -5.38
CA MET A 401 -18.11 22.50 -4.52
C MET A 401 -18.67 21.47 -3.54
N LYS A 402 -19.87 21.69 -3.00
CA LYS A 402 -20.57 20.72 -2.15
C LYS A 402 -21.03 19.50 -2.95
N GLU A 403 -21.59 19.72 -4.14
CA GLU A 403 -22.02 18.64 -5.06
C GLU A 403 -20.84 17.72 -5.46
N TYR A 404 -19.66 18.31 -5.63
CA TYR A 404 -18.44 17.59 -6.06
C TYR A 404 -17.54 17.15 -4.89
N SER A 405 -17.99 17.30 -3.65
CA SER A 405 -17.22 16.94 -2.44
C SER A 405 -15.83 17.60 -2.36
N LEU A 406 -15.73 18.86 -2.80
CA LEU A 406 -14.49 19.64 -2.77
C LEU A 406 -14.39 20.54 -1.50
N VAL A 407 -15.36 20.49 -0.63
CA VAL A 407 -15.43 21.22 0.67
C VAL A 407 -16.01 20.32 1.73
#